data_281b008153281cb0a02b0591f8321f55
#
_entry.id   281b008153281cb0a02b0591f8321f55
#
_cell.length_a   1.000
_cell.length_b   1.000
_cell.length_c   1.000
_cell.angle_alpha   90.00
_cell.angle_beta   90.00
_cell.angle_gamma   90.00
#
_symmetry.space_group_name_H-M   'P 1'
#
loop_
_entity.id
_entity.type
_entity.pdbx_description
1 polymer ?
#
loop_
_entity_poly.entity_id
_entity_poly.type
_entity_poly.pdbx_seq_one_letter_code
_entity_poly.pdbx_strand_id
1 'polypeptide(L)'
;VYGVDAKKIIPTFLYPTEIMDGAICSGNCVSACDKNPTYVHLNNGVIKELYKEHGKSINFLGVVITNENVYLMDKIRHSDMTAKLCEFLGADAAIVSQEGFGNPDTDLIMNCKKIEGKGIQTVIITDEYAGRDGASQSLADADPAANAVVTGGNANQFITLPKMDKVIGHIQFLSLIHISE
;
A
#
# COMPACT_ATOMS: atom_id res chain seq x y z
N VAL A 1 -13.46 -2.91 -0.08
CA VAL A 1 -13.20 -4.34 -0.18
C VAL A 1 -14.53 -5.07 -0.35
N TYR A 2 -14.74 -5.76 -1.46
CA TYR A 2 -16.03 -6.42 -1.79
C TYR A 2 -17.25 -5.50 -1.62
N GLY A 3 -17.12 -4.25 -2.04
CA GLY A 3 -18.20 -3.24 -1.93
C GLY A 3 -18.40 -2.65 -0.54
N VAL A 4 -17.67 -3.10 0.46
CA VAL A 4 -17.71 -2.52 1.81
C VAL A 4 -16.60 -1.48 1.94
N ASP A 5 -16.93 -0.30 2.46
CA ASP A 5 -15.95 0.74 2.78
C ASP A 5 -14.88 0.17 3.73
N ALA A 6 -13.61 0.31 3.36
CA ALA A 6 -12.48 -0.18 4.14
C ALA A 6 -12.47 0.34 5.60
N LYS A 7 -13.00 1.53 5.84
CA LYS A 7 -13.15 2.09 7.20
C LYS A 7 -14.14 1.33 8.10
N LYS A 8 -15.00 0.49 7.51
CA LYS A 8 -16.04 -0.27 8.22
C LYS A 8 -15.70 -1.73 8.45
N ILE A 9 -14.56 -2.18 7.95
CA ILE A 9 -14.09 -3.55 8.13
C ILE A 9 -12.93 -3.58 9.12
N ILE A 10 -12.71 -4.74 9.70
CA ILE A 10 -11.48 -5.06 10.44
C ILE A 10 -10.43 -5.61 9.47
N PRO A 11 -9.13 -5.66 9.83
CA PRO A 11 -8.12 -6.31 9.02
C PRO A 11 -8.57 -7.69 8.56
N THR A 12 -8.45 -7.95 7.27
CA THR A 12 -8.96 -9.16 6.66
C THR A 12 -7.95 -9.77 5.71
N PHE A 13 -8.03 -11.08 5.55
CA PHE A 13 -7.18 -11.85 4.65
C PHE A 13 -7.84 -12.00 3.29
N LEU A 14 -7.05 -11.84 2.23
CA LEU A 14 -7.44 -12.08 0.84
C LEU A 14 -6.38 -12.93 0.13
N TYR A 15 -6.82 -13.81 -0.74
CA TYR A 15 -5.90 -14.46 -1.66
C TYR A 15 -5.42 -13.49 -2.75
N PRO A 16 -4.21 -13.66 -3.29
CA PRO A 16 -3.70 -12.78 -4.35
C PRO A 16 -4.62 -12.70 -5.56
N THR A 17 -5.25 -13.81 -5.91
CA THR A 17 -6.20 -13.91 -7.03
C THR A 17 -7.47 -13.09 -6.80
N GLU A 18 -7.94 -12.96 -5.56
CA GLU A 18 -9.10 -12.13 -5.23
C GLU A 18 -8.79 -10.65 -5.50
N ILE A 19 -7.58 -10.21 -5.17
CA ILE A 19 -7.15 -8.82 -5.42
C ILE A 19 -7.02 -8.56 -6.93
N MET A 20 -6.41 -9.49 -7.66
CA MET A 20 -6.29 -9.39 -9.12
C MET A 20 -7.64 -9.46 -9.84
N ASP A 21 -8.66 -10.03 -9.21
CA ASP A 21 -10.03 -10.17 -9.74
C ASP A 21 -11.00 -9.07 -9.26
N GLY A 22 -10.53 -8.10 -8.51
CA GLY A 22 -11.32 -6.91 -8.16
C GLY A 22 -11.95 -6.90 -6.77
N ALA A 23 -11.43 -7.68 -5.82
CA ALA A 23 -11.85 -7.60 -4.43
C ALA A 23 -11.67 -6.20 -3.82
N ILE A 24 -10.72 -5.43 -4.35
CA ILE A 24 -10.45 -4.06 -3.92
C ILE A 24 -10.77 -3.11 -5.07
N CYS A 25 -11.67 -2.17 -4.80
CA CYS A 25 -12.01 -1.10 -5.73
C CYS A 25 -11.77 0.25 -5.09
N SER A 26 -11.31 1.21 -5.88
CA SER A 26 -11.22 2.60 -5.45
C SER A 26 -12.63 3.17 -5.29
N GLY A 27 -13.00 3.57 -4.07
CA GLY A 27 -14.34 4.04 -3.75
C GLY A 27 -14.57 5.53 -3.96
N ASN A 28 -13.51 6.35 -3.90
CA ASN A 28 -13.59 7.79 -4.03
C ASN A 28 -12.39 8.32 -4.79
N CYS A 29 -12.61 8.72 -6.02
CA CYS A 29 -11.66 9.55 -6.74
C CYS A 29 -11.93 11.02 -6.42
N VAL A 30 -11.34 11.52 -5.35
CA VAL A 30 -11.28 12.97 -5.11
C VAL A 30 -10.00 13.45 -5.76
N SER A 31 -10.09 14.40 -6.67
CA SER A 31 -8.97 14.92 -7.45
C SER A 31 -7.81 15.56 -6.63
N ALA A 32 -7.96 15.66 -5.33
CA ALA A 32 -6.96 16.19 -4.41
C ALA A 32 -6.22 15.13 -3.58
N CYS A 33 -6.48 13.84 -3.79
CA CYS A 33 -5.84 12.76 -3.03
C CYS A 33 -5.07 11.87 -3.99
N ASP A 34 -3.83 11.53 -3.62
CA ASP A 34 -3.00 10.52 -4.31
C ASP A 34 -3.56 9.12 -4.06
N LYS A 35 -4.76 8.87 -4.57
CA LYS A 35 -5.41 7.57 -4.43
C LYS A 35 -5.20 6.73 -5.67
N ASN A 36 -4.83 5.50 -5.44
CA ASN A 36 -4.70 4.53 -6.50
C ASN A 36 -6.08 4.20 -7.11
N PRO A 37 -6.25 4.29 -8.43
CA PRO A 37 -7.47 3.82 -9.08
C PRO A 37 -7.58 2.30 -8.98
N THR A 38 -8.77 1.77 -9.18
CA THR A 38 -9.04 0.32 -9.19
C THR A 38 -8.06 -0.44 -10.08
N TYR A 39 -7.67 0.14 -11.21
CA TYR A 39 -6.67 -0.46 -12.11
C TYR A 39 -5.35 -0.78 -11.42
N VAL A 40 -4.86 0.10 -10.54
CA VAL A 40 -3.60 -0.11 -9.81
C VAL A 40 -3.77 -1.23 -8.78
N HIS A 41 -4.89 -1.32 -8.10
CA HIS A 41 -5.16 -2.42 -7.18
C HIS A 41 -5.20 -3.77 -7.91
N LEU A 42 -5.90 -3.86 -9.04
CA LEU A 42 -5.94 -5.06 -9.89
C LEU A 42 -4.56 -5.46 -10.44
N ASN A 43 -3.71 -4.48 -10.68
CA ASN A 43 -2.40 -4.64 -11.30
C ASN A 43 -1.24 -4.38 -10.33
N ASN A 44 -1.46 -4.54 -9.04
CA ASN A 44 -0.44 -4.33 -8.02
C ASN A 44 0.83 -5.13 -8.34
N GLY A 45 1.95 -4.40 -8.56
CA GLY A 45 3.20 -4.99 -9.00
C GLY A 45 3.82 -5.92 -7.96
N VAL A 46 3.72 -5.56 -6.68
CA VAL A 46 4.25 -6.38 -5.57
C VAL A 46 3.52 -7.72 -5.51
N ILE A 47 2.19 -7.70 -5.54
CA ILE A 47 1.37 -8.92 -5.49
C ILE A 47 1.65 -9.81 -6.70
N LYS A 48 1.76 -9.22 -7.90
CA LYS A 48 2.05 -9.98 -9.12
C LYS A 48 3.42 -10.65 -9.09
N GLU A 49 4.44 -9.94 -8.63
CA GLU A 49 5.79 -10.52 -8.55
C GLU A 49 5.86 -11.60 -7.47
N LEU A 50 5.29 -11.40 -6.29
CA LEU A 50 5.20 -12.44 -5.27
C LEU A 50 4.41 -13.67 -5.76
N TYR A 51 3.36 -13.46 -6.53
CA TYR A 51 2.58 -14.56 -7.11
C TYR A 51 3.38 -15.36 -8.16
N LYS A 52 4.21 -14.70 -8.96
CA LYS A 52 5.12 -15.38 -9.91
C LYS A 52 6.17 -16.26 -9.21
N GLU A 53 6.63 -15.83 -8.03
CA GLU A 53 7.63 -16.54 -7.24
C GLU A 53 7.02 -17.62 -6.33
N HIS A 54 5.70 -17.65 -6.18
CA HIS A 54 5.00 -18.66 -5.39
C HIS A 54 5.28 -20.08 -5.90
N GLY A 55 5.66 -20.96 -4.98
CA GLY A 55 6.02 -22.33 -5.30
C GLY A 55 7.40 -22.54 -5.95
N LYS A 56 8.22 -21.48 -6.03
CA LYS A 56 9.61 -21.51 -6.52
C LYS A 56 10.58 -21.12 -5.41
N SER A 57 10.65 -19.83 -5.12
CA SER A 57 11.55 -19.25 -4.10
C SER A 57 10.83 -18.96 -2.79
N ILE A 58 9.52 -18.75 -2.82
CA ILE A 58 8.68 -18.39 -1.68
C ILE A 58 7.39 -19.20 -1.70
N ASN A 59 6.75 -19.27 -0.52
CA ASN A 59 5.36 -19.66 -0.39
C ASN A 59 4.53 -18.41 -0.08
N PHE A 60 3.97 -17.78 -1.11
CA PHE A 60 3.15 -16.58 -0.94
C PHE A 60 1.81 -16.95 -0.32
N LEU A 61 1.62 -16.66 0.95
CA LEU A 61 0.45 -17.05 1.72
C LEU A 61 -0.81 -16.26 1.33
N GLY A 62 -0.65 -14.96 1.09
CA GLY A 62 -1.75 -14.06 0.72
C GLY A 62 -1.51 -12.63 1.15
N VAL A 63 -2.58 -11.86 1.22
CA VAL A 63 -2.55 -10.42 1.52
C VAL A 63 -3.47 -10.12 2.70
N VAL A 64 -2.96 -9.41 3.67
CA VAL A 64 -3.76 -8.85 4.76
C VAL A 64 -4.04 -7.39 4.45
N ILE A 65 -5.31 -7.07 4.23
CA ILE A 65 -5.75 -5.69 4.08
C ILE A 65 -5.94 -5.10 5.46
N THR A 66 -5.25 -3.99 5.70
CA THR A 66 -5.36 -3.21 6.94
C THR A 66 -6.12 -1.92 6.70
N ASN A 67 -6.50 -1.25 7.77
CA ASN A 67 -7.24 0.00 7.71
C ASN A 67 -6.32 1.15 8.12
N GLU A 68 -6.50 2.29 7.48
CA GLU A 68 -5.94 3.56 7.89
C GLU A 68 -6.94 4.28 8.77
N ASN A 69 -6.79 4.13 10.08
CA ASN A 69 -7.74 4.67 11.04
C ASN A 69 -7.39 6.09 11.46
N VAL A 70 -8.41 6.88 11.82
CA VAL A 70 -8.22 8.25 12.31
C VAL A 70 -7.84 8.25 13.79
N TYR A 71 -8.47 7.39 14.59
CA TYR A 71 -8.27 7.35 16.03
C TYR A 71 -7.13 6.40 16.41
N LEU A 72 -6.26 6.85 17.30
CA LEU A 72 -5.10 6.09 17.78
C LEU A 72 -5.47 4.70 18.32
N MET A 73 -6.55 4.61 19.10
CA MET A 73 -6.99 3.33 19.67
C MET A 73 -7.42 2.32 18.59
N ASP A 74 -7.97 2.80 17.48
CA ASP A 74 -8.33 1.95 16.36
C ASP A 74 -7.09 1.52 15.58
N LYS A 75 -6.10 2.42 15.39
CA LYS A 75 -4.79 2.08 14.83
C LYS A 75 -4.11 0.97 15.64
N ILE A 76 -4.08 1.12 16.97
CA ILE A 76 -3.52 0.12 17.87
C ILE A 76 -4.24 -1.22 17.73
N ARG A 77 -5.56 -1.23 17.77
CA ARG A 77 -6.38 -2.45 17.68
C ARG A 77 -6.21 -3.15 16.33
N HIS A 78 -6.25 -2.40 15.23
CA HIS A 78 -6.15 -2.99 13.89
C HIS A 78 -4.76 -3.51 13.60
N SER A 79 -3.71 -2.83 14.04
CA SER A 79 -2.35 -3.34 13.91
C SER A 79 -2.10 -4.61 14.77
N ASP A 80 -2.74 -4.71 15.95
CA ASP A 80 -2.72 -5.98 16.73
C ASP A 80 -3.41 -7.12 15.96
N MET A 81 -4.55 -6.84 15.32
CA MET A 81 -5.25 -7.83 14.52
C MET A 81 -4.47 -8.23 13.28
N THR A 82 -3.82 -7.28 12.61
CA THR A 82 -2.95 -7.55 11.45
C THR A 82 -1.81 -8.49 11.84
N ALA A 83 -1.08 -8.17 12.91
CA ALA A 83 0.01 -9.02 13.39
C ALA A 83 -0.47 -10.42 13.79
N LYS A 84 -1.63 -10.51 14.44
CA LYS A 84 -2.28 -11.78 14.79
C LYS A 84 -2.63 -12.61 13.56
N LEU A 85 -3.14 -11.98 12.50
CA LEU A 85 -3.44 -12.68 11.25
C LEU A 85 -2.17 -13.21 10.59
N CYS A 86 -1.09 -12.43 10.54
CA CYS A 86 0.20 -12.89 10.01
C CYS A 86 0.74 -14.08 10.81
N GLU A 87 0.67 -14.03 12.14
CA GLU A 87 1.05 -15.13 13.01
C GLU A 87 0.19 -16.39 12.78
N PHE A 88 -1.13 -16.21 12.69
CA PHE A 88 -2.08 -17.31 12.45
C PHE A 88 -1.86 -17.96 11.08
N LEU A 89 -1.49 -17.21 10.08
CA LEU A 89 -1.14 -17.71 8.74
C LEU A 89 0.21 -18.44 8.71
N GLY A 90 1.00 -18.36 9.78
CA GLY A 90 2.34 -18.95 9.83
C GLY A 90 3.33 -18.22 8.91
N ALA A 91 3.24 -16.92 8.81
CA ALA A 91 4.16 -16.14 7.99
C ALA A 91 5.54 -16.05 8.63
N ASP A 92 6.59 -16.24 7.84
CA ASP A 92 8.00 -16.01 8.25
C ASP A 92 8.41 -14.57 7.96
N ALA A 93 7.81 -13.96 6.94
CA ALA A 93 8.07 -12.58 6.54
C ALA A 93 6.82 -11.88 6.00
N ALA A 94 6.80 -10.56 6.07
CA ALA A 94 5.75 -9.73 5.53
C ALA A 94 6.31 -8.48 4.84
N ILE A 95 5.73 -8.14 3.69
CA ILE A 95 5.92 -6.83 3.05
C ILE A 95 4.80 -5.93 3.55
N VAL A 96 5.16 -4.79 4.12
CA VAL A 96 4.20 -3.80 4.61
C VAL A 96 4.23 -2.58 3.70
N SER A 97 3.10 -2.23 3.13
CA SER A 97 2.98 -1.06 2.26
C SER A 97 1.73 -0.27 2.59
N GLN A 98 1.68 0.97 2.16
CA GLN A 98 0.53 1.85 2.39
C GLN A 98 0.17 2.62 1.12
N GLU A 99 -1.02 3.20 1.15
CA GLU A 99 -1.46 4.23 0.22
C GLU A 99 -1.47 5.58 0.94
N GLY A 100 -0.76 6.58 0.38
CA GLY A 100 -0.63 7.91 0.99
C GLY A 100 0.49 8.02 2.03
N PHE A 101 0.59 9.18 2.67
CA PHE A 101 1.62 9.54 3.64
C PHE A 101 1.04 10.42 4.76
N GLY A 102 1.82 10.66 5.82
CA GLY A 102 1.40 11.39 7.00
C GLY A 102 0.66 10.52 8.00
N ASN A 103 -0.67 10.69 8.14
CA ASN A 103 -1.45 9.86 9.07
C ASN A 103 -1.36 8.35 8.81
N PRO A 104 -1.32 7.85 7.57
CA PRO A 104 -1.06 6.44 7.26
C PRO A 104 0.30 5.91 7.73
N ASP A 105 1.32 6.77 7.86
CA ASP A 105 2.65 6.34 8.31
C ASP A 105 2.62 5.73 9.70
N THR A 106 1.76 6.25 10.58
CA THR A 106 1.56 5.67 11.91
C THR A 106 1.02 4.24 11.83
N ASP A 107 0.06 3.97 10.94
CA ASP A 107 -0.45 2.60 10.73
C ASP A 107 0.62 1.70 10.13
N LEU A 108 1.40 2.20 9.16
CA LEU A 108 2.51 1.48 8.54
C LEU A 108 3.54 1.01 9.58
N ILE A 109 4.02 1.95 10.38
CA ILE A 109 5.03 1.68 11.42
C ILE A 109 4.48 0.81 12.53
N MET A 110 3.22 1.01 12.96
CA MET A 110 2.58 0.14 13.94
C MET A 110 2.43 -1.30 13.44
N ASN A 111 2.01 -1.49 12.19
CA ASN A 111 1.91 -2.81 11.59
C ASN A 111 3.30 -3.48 11.55
N CYS A 112 4.32 -2.79 11.03
CA CYS A 112 5.70 -3.27 11.04
C CYS A 112 6.13 -3.74 12.43
N LYS A 113 6.07 -2.84 13.42
CA LYS A 113 6.51 -3.11 14.79
C LYS A 113 5.80 -4.30 15.43
N LYS A 114 4.49 -4.43 15.21
CA LYS A 114 3.70 -5.51 15.83
C LYS A 114 3.90 -6.85 15.15
N ILE A 115 4.11 -6.85 13.85
CA ILE A 115 4.46 -8.04 13.08
C ILE A 115 5.86 -8.53 13.50
N GLU A 116 6.85 -7.62 13.58
CA GLU A 116 8.20 -7.92 14.10
C GLU A 116 8.14 -8.46 15.54
N GLY A 117 7.26 -7.89 16.37
CA GLY A 117 7.02 -8.37 17.73
C GLY A 117 6.49 -9.81 17.83
N LYS A 118 6.04 -10.39 16.73
CA LYS A 118 5.65 -11.80 16.58
C LYS A 118 6.79 -12.69 16.06
N GLY A 119 7.97 -12.13 15.83
CA GLY A 119 9.11 -12.84 15.24
C GLY A 119 9.02 -12.99 13.72
N ILE A 120 8.14 -12.24 13.05
CA ILE A 120 7.97 -12.24 11.61
C ILE A 120 8.77 -11.08 11.04
N GLN A 121 9.69 -11.35 10.12
CA GLN A 121 10.52 -10.31 9.50
C GLN A 121 9.68 -9.40 8.60
N THR A 122 9.98 -8.10 8.62
CA THR A 122 9.24 -7.14 7.78
C THR A 122 10.13 -6.38 6.82
N VAL A 123 9.58 -6.04 5.67
CA VAL A 123 10.13 -5.07 4.73
C VAL A 123 9.06 -4.05 4.43
N ILE A 124 9.37 -2.78 4.63
CA ILE A 124 8.48 -1.68 4.26
C ILE A 124 8.72 -1.30 2.80
N ILE A 125 7.64 -1.15 2.05
CA ILE A 125 7.66 -0.50 0.74
C ILE A 125 6.85 0.79 0.85
N THR A 126 7.49 1.91 0.60
CA THR A 126 6.87 3.24 0.66
C THR A 126 7.40 4.11 -0.47
N ASP A 127 6.74 5.22 -0.72
CA ASP A 127 7.24 6.28 -1.56
C ASP A 127 8.02 7.30 -0.74
N GLU A 128 8.78 8.16 -1.41
CA GLU A 128 9.45 9.29 -0.79
C GLU A 128 8.80 10.58 -1.27
N TYR A 129 8.28 11.35 -0.32
CA TYR A 129 7.90 12.73 -0.58
C TYR A 129 8.95 13.68 0.00
N ALA A 130 10.01 13.88 -0.76
CA ALA A 130 11.11 14.74 -0.34
C ALA A 130 10.86 16.25 -0.56
N GLY A 131 9.66 16.65 -0.98
CA GLY A 131 9.34 18.02 -1.33
C GLY A 131 10.04 18.45 -2.63
N ARG A 132 9.90 19.75 -2.99
CA ARG A 132 10.54 20.32 -4.18
C ARG A 132 12.05 20.50 -4.03
N ASP A 133 12.51 20.64 -2.80
CA ASP A 133 13.93 20.87 -2.45
C ASP A 133 14.66 19.57 -2.08
N GLY A 134 13.97 18.45 -2.05
CA GLY A 134 14.54 17.16 -1.68
C GLY A 134 14.88 17.04 -0.19
N ALA A 135 14.43 17.96 0.65
CA ALA A 135 14.81 18.04 2.06
C ALA A 135 13.67 17.67 3.02
N SER A 136 12.48 17.40 2.51
CA SER A 136 11.33 17.01 3.32
C SER A 136 11.44 15.56 3.80
N GLN A 137 10.92 15.29 4.98
CA GLN A 137 10.90 13.96 5.57
C GLN A 137 9.88 13.07 4.84
N SER A 138 10.28 11.87 4.47
CA SER A 138 9.43 10.93 3.73
C SER A 138 8.45 10.17 4.63
N LEU A 139 8.83 9.86 5.87
CA LEU A 139 7.97 9.18 6.85
C LEU A 139 7.72 10.09 8.05
N ALA A 140 6.46 10.22 8.45
CA ALA A 140 6.07 10.99 9.63
C ALA A 140 6.38 10.26 10.95
N ASP A 141 6.43 8.94 10.93
CA ASP A 141 6.76 8.08 12.06
C ASP A 141 7.97 7.20 11.76
N ALA A 142 8.71 6.85 12.79
CA ALA A 142 9.84 5.93 12.73
C ALA A 142 9.90 5.04 13.98
N ASP A 143 10.34 3.79 13.79
CA ASP A 143 10.59 2.85 14.88
C ASP A 143 11.82 1.98 14.51
N PRO A 144 12.69 1.60 15.47
CA PRO A 144 13.82 0.74 15.19
C PRO A 144 13.48 -0.62 14.54
N ALA A 145 12.25 -1.10 14.70
CA ALA A 145 11.77 -2.29 14.01
C ALA A 145 11.69 -2.12 12.49
N ALA A 146 11.49 -0.89 12.00
CA ALA A 146 11.47 -0.54 10.58
C ALA A 146 12.90 -0.42 10.02
N ASN A 147 13.65 -1.51 10.04
CA ASN A 147 15.08 -1.56 9.67
C ASN A 147 15.31 -1.97 8.20
N ALA A 148 14.30 -2.39 7.49
CA ALA A 148 14.34 -2.75 6.07
C ALA A 148 13.27 -1.95 5.31
N VAL A 149 13.70 -0.96 4.54
CA VAL A 149 12.82 -0.05 3.80
C VAL A 149 13.24 0.01 2.34
N VAL A 150 12.29 -0.17 1.45
CA VAL A 150 12.45 0.02 0.00
C VAL A 150 11.60 1.21 -0.40
N THR A 151 12.21 2.18 -1.04
CA THR A 151 11.52 3.36 -1.54
C THR A 151 11.40 3.33 -3.06
N GLY A 152 10.24 3.72 -3.58
CA GLY A 152 10.00 3.83 -5.01
C GLY A 152 10.46 5.16 -5.63
N GLY A 153 11.00 6.06 -4.82
CA GLY A 153 11.35 7.42 -5.21
C GLY A 153 10.25 8.43 -4.87
N ASN A 154 10.41 9.64 -5.36
CA ASN A 154 9.50 10.75 -5.03
C ASN A 154 8.14 10.60 -5.73
N ALA A 155 7.05 10.52 -4.96
CA ALA A 155 5.67 10.45 -5.45
C ALA A 155 5.27 11.63 -6.38
N ASN A 156 5.98 12.75 -6.30
CA ASN A 156 5.76 13.92 -7.17
C ASN A 156 6.71 13.99 -8.37
N GLN A 157 7.39 12.92 -8.68
CA GLN A 157 8.24 12.89 -9.86
C GLN A 157 7.39 12.91 -11.14
N PHE A 158 7.65 13.89 -12.00
CA PHE A 158 7.03 13.90 -13.32
C PHE A 158 7.65 12.82 -14.20
N ILE A 159 6.81 11.97 -14.74
CA ILE A 159 7.22 10.99 -15.75
C ILE A 159 6.63 11.39 -17.10
N THR A 160 7.48 11.39 -18.14
CA THR A 160 7.02 11.60 -19.51
C THR A 160 6.46 10.27 -20.02
N LEU A 161 5.18 10.25 -20.33
CA LEU A 161 4.57 9.09 -20.96
C LEU A 161 4.89 9.06 -22.47
N PRO A 162 5.02 7.87 -23.07
CA PRO A 162 5.12 7.77 -24.51
C PRO A 162 3.84 8.29 -25.18
N LYS A 163 3.96 8.72 -26.43
CA LYS A 163 2.79 9.15 -27.21
C LYS A 163 1.74 8.05 -27.21
N MET A 164 0.53 8.43 -26.77
CA MET A 164 -0.60 7.52 -26.73
C MET A 164 -1.42 7.64 -28.02
N ASP A 165 -1.80 6.52 -28.62
CA ASP A 165 -2.65 6.52 -29.81
C ASP A 165 -4.08 6.99 -29.54
N LYS A 166 -4.55 6.83 -28.30
CA LYS A 166 -5.88 7.22 -27.88
C LYS A 166 -5.94 7.54 -26.40
N VAL A 167 -6.51 8.68 -26.06
CA VAL A 167 -6.88 9.07 -24.70
C VAL A 167 -8.39 9.01 -24.57
N ILE A 168 -8.91 8.26 -23.58
CA ILE A 168 -10.32 8.16 -23.28
C ILE A 168 -10.58 8.92 -21.98
N GLY A 169 -11.40 9.97 -22.03
CA GLY A 169 -11.75 10.79 -20.88
C GLY A 169 -11.58 12.28 -21.17
N HIS A 170 -11.97 13.10 -20.20
CA HIS A 170 -11.82 14.54 -20.30
C HIS A 170 -10.43 14.95 -19.80
N ILE A 171 -9.69 15.74 -20.57
CA ILE A 171 -8.34 16.22 -20.22
C ILE A 171 -8.29 16.90 -18.83
N GLN A 172 -9.39 17.53 -18.41
CA GLN A 172 -9.49 18.14 -17.08
C GLN A 172 -9.36 17.17 -15.90
N PHE A 173 -9.58 15.87 -16.12
CA PHE A 173 -9.41 14.82 -15.09
C PHE A 173 -8.05 14.15 -15.11
N LEU A 174 -7.20 14.53 -16.06
CA LEU A 174 -5.82 14.03 -16.18
C LEU A 174 -4.82 14.98 -15.51
N SER A 175 -5.25 15.75 -14.52
CA SER A 175 -4.39 16.76 -13.85
C SER A 175 -3.16 16.18 -13.14
N LEU A 176 -3.08 14.86 -12.97
CA LEU A 176 -1.90 14.14 -12.46
C LEU A 176 -1.06 13.52 -13.59
N ILE A 177 -1.51 13.60 -14.84
CA ILE A 177 -0.78 13.08 -15.99
C ILE A 177 -0.47 14.26 -16.90
N HIS A 178 0.75 14.74 -16.91
CA HIS A 178 1.19 15.71 -17.89
C HIS A 178 1.37 15.01 -19.24
N ILE A 179 0.44 15.26 -20.15
CA ILE A 179 0.57 14.86 -21.55
C ILE A 179 1.34 15.97 -22.22
N SER A 180 2.59 15.69 -22.62
CA SER A 180 3.33 16.59 -23.54
C SER A 180 2.68 16.47 -24.93
N GLU A 181 2.21 17.59 -25.48
CA GLU A 181 1.80 17.68 -26.88
C GLU A 181 2.94 17.36 -27.85
#